data_e6b55b05965e9dfa4fbf39384832c487
#
_entry.id   e6b55b05965e9dfa4fbf39384832c487
#
_cell.length_a   1.000
_cell.length_b   1.000
_cell.length_c   1.000
_cell.angle_alpha   90.00
_cell.angle_beta   90.00
_cell.angle_gamma   90.00
#
_symmetry.space_group_name_H-M   'P 1'
#
loop_
_entity.id
_entity.type
_entity.pdbx_description
1 polymer ?
#
loop_
_entity_poly.entity_id
_entity_poly.type
_entity_poly.pdbx_seq_one_letter_code
_entity_poly.pdbx_strand_id
1 'polypeptide(L)'
;MAEKQTKYIFVTGGVVSGLGKGITAASLGRLLKCRGLKVASQKLDPYVNVDPGTMSPLQHGEVFVTDDGTETDLDLGHYERFIDENLNKYSNLTTGKVYWNVLNKERQGAYLGQTVQIIPHITNEIKSYIYNMASSTGADVVITEIGGTTGDIESQPFLEAIRQVGLEQGKENCCFIHVVLVPY
;
A
#
# COMPACT_ATOMS: atom_id res chain seq x y z
N MET A 1 0.03 -22.73 20.83
CA MET A 1 0.79 -21.49 20.57
C MET A 1 -0.23 -20.49 20.05
N ALA A 2 -0.32 -19.28 20.59
CA ALA A 2 -1.19 -18.26 20.03
C ALA A 2 -0.73 -17.98 18.58
N GLU A 3 -1.67 -17.97 17.65
CA GLU A 3 -1.39 -17.65 16.25
C GLU A 3 -0.81 -16.25 16.19
N LYS A 4 0.38 -16.12 15.61
CA LYS A 4 1.12 -14.84 15.56
C LYS A 4 0.37 -13.90 14.62
N GLN A 5 -0.30 -12.89 15.17
CA GLN A 5 -1.09 -11.94 14.40
C GLN A 5 -0.19 -10.81 13.85
N THR A 6 -0.24 -10.60 12.53
CA THR A 6 0.47 -9.51 11.87
C THR A 6 -0.06 -8.15 12.34
N LYS A 7 0.83 -7.19 12.56
CA LYS A 7 0.50 -5.80 12.85
C LYS A 7 0.56 -4.97 11.57
N TYR A 8 -0.34 -4.01 11.44
CA TYR A 8 -0.45 -3.14 10.28
C TYR A 8 -0.17 -1.68 10.67
N ILE A 9 0.72 -1.04 9.94
CA ILE A 9 1.05 0.38 10.12
C ILE A 9 0.70 1.09 8.81
N PHE A 10 -0.21 2.04 8.86
CA PHE A 10 -0.62 2.84 7.72
C PHE A 10 -0.02 4.23 7.81
N VAL A 11 0.74 4.63 6.77
CA VAL A 11 1.37 5.95 6.69
C VAL A 11 0.64 6.78 5.64
N THR A 12 0.02 7.87 6.07
CA THR A 12 -0.71 8.80 5.21
C THR A 12 -0.07 10.19 5.27
N GLY A 13 -0.36 11.05 4.32
CA GLY A 13 0.16 12.42 4.28
C GLY A 13 -0.93 13.47 4.23
N GLY A 14 -0.60 14.63 4.74
CA GLY A 14 -1.45 15.81 4.73
C GLY A 14 -1.52 16.49 3.35
N VAL A 15 -1.92 17.76 3.35
CA VAL A 15 -2.31 18.54 2.16
C VAL A 15 -1.18 18.88 1.17
N VAL A 16 0.08 18.57 1.50
CA VAL A 16 1.24 18.87 0.64
C VAL A 16 2.00 17.57 0.37
N SER A 17 2.40 17.36 -0.89
CA SER A 17 3.31 16.27 -1.27
C SER A 17 4.75 16.56 -0.79
N GLY A 18 5.58 15.50 -0.72
CA GLY A 18 6.99 15.68 -0.35
C GLY A 18 7.27 15.86 1.14
N LEU A 19 6.29 15.65 2.03
CA LEU A 19 6.44 15.76 3.48
C LEU A 19 7.27 14.64 4.12
N GLY A 20 7.67 13.63 3.35
CA GLY A 20 8.53 12.56 3.84
C GLY A 20 7.78 11.32 4.34
N LYS A 21 6.61 11.00 3.79
CA LYS A 21 5.91 9.73 4.08
C LYS A 21 6.82 8.52 3.85
N GLY A 22 7.44 8.43 2.66
CA GLY A 22 8.29 7.32 2.27
C GLY A 22 9.48 7.14 3.20
N ILE A 23 10.20 8.24 3.52
CA ILE A 23 11.35 8.15 4.44
C ILE A 23 10.89 7.81 5.87
N THR A 24 9.73 8.25 6.29
CA THR A 24 9.15 7.89 7.58
C THR A 24 8.83 6.38 7.63
N ALA A 25 8.17 5.86 6.59
CA ALA A 25 7.84 4.44 6.47
C ALA A 25 9.09 3.57 6.42
N ALA A 26 10.06 3.92 5.57
CA ALA A 26 11.32 3.19 5.42
C ALA A 26 12.16 3.19 6.70
N SER A 27 12.29 4.34 7.35
CA SER A 27 13.05 4.47 8.60
C SER A 27 12.42 3.68 9.74
N LEU A 28 11.09 3.74 9.86
CA LEU A 28 10.36 2.94 10.84
C LEU A 28 10.55 1.45 10.58
N GLY A 29 10.44 1.03 9.31
CA GLY A 29 10.68 -0.37 8.92
C GLY A 29 12.07 -0.85 9.31
N ARG A 30 13.11 -0.04 9.07
CA ARG A 30 14.47 -0.34 9.50
C ARG A 30 14.60 -0.48 11.00
N LEU A 31 14.03 0.44 11.77
CA LEU A 31 14.07 0.40 13.23
C LEU A 31 13.36 -0.84 13.80
N LEU A 32 12.23 -1.23 13.23
CA LEU A 32 11.52 -2.45 13.63
C LEU A 32 12.30 -3.71 13.27
N LYS A 33 12.92 -3.76 12.08
CA LYS A 33 13.83 -4.85 11.69
C LYS A 33 15.03 -4.97 12.65
N CYS A 34 15.63 -3.86 13.05
CA CYS A 34 16.73 -3.86 14.04
C CYS A 34 16.30 -4.40 15.41
N ARG A 35 15.00 -4.43 15.70
CA ARG A 35 14.44 -5.05 16.91
C ARG A 35 14.08 -6.53 16.73
N GLY A 36 14.44 -7.12 15.59
CA GLY A 36 14.22 -8.54 15.29
C GLY A 36 12.84 -8.87 14.72
N LEU A 37 12.06 -7.86 14.32
CA LEU A 37 10.77 -8.09 13.66
C LEU A 37 10.96 -8.31 12.16
N LYS A 38 10.17 -9.21 11.58
CA LYS A 38 10.07 -9.36 10.14
C LYS A 38 9.11 -8.31 9.59
N VAL A 39 9.64 -7.41 8.77
CA VAL A 39 8.90 -6.26 8.23
C VAL A 39 8.68 -6.43 6.74
N ALA A 40 7.48 -6.16 6.26
CA ALA A 40 7.17 -6.01 4.86
C ALA A 40 6.66 -4.60 4.57
N SER A 41 6.99 -4.07 3.40
CA SER A 41 6.60 -2.71 2.99
C SER A 41 5.77 -2.73 1.72
N GLN A 42 4.80 -1.82 1.68
CA GLN A 42 3.85 -1.67 0.59
C GLN A 42 3.56 -0.20 0.34
N LYS A 43 3.43 0.17 -0.94
CA LYS A 43 2.99 1.49 -1.38
C LYS A 43 1.72 1.36 -2.22
N LEU A 44 0.69 2.10 -1.86
CA LEU A 44 -0.57 2.20 -2.58
C LEU A 44 -0.63 3.57 -3.26
N ASP A 45 -0.56 3.57 -4.59
CA ASP A 45 -0.50 4.79 -5.41
C ASP A 45 -1.86 5.12 -6.01
N PRO A 46 -2.42 6.31 -5.76
CA PRO A 46 -3.78 6.63 -6.19
C PRO A 46 -3.90 7.03 -7.67
N TYR A 47 -2.82 7.08 -8.44
CA TYR A 47 -2.93 7.38 -9.87
C TYR A 47 -3.60 6.23 -10.67
N VAL A 48 -4.20 6.60 -11.81
CA VAL A 48 -5.06 5.70 -12.62
C VAL A 48 -4.26 4.82 -13.60
N ASN A 49 -2.96 5.00 -13.74
CA ASN A 49 -2.12 4.09 -14.53
C ASN A 49 -2.14 2.68 -13.91
N VAL A 50 -2.13 1.65 -14.73
CA VAL A 50 -2.13 0.25 -14.26
C VAL A 50 -0.83 -0.06 -13.53
N ASP A 51 0.28 0.43 -14.07
CA ASP A 51 1.63 0.36 -13.48
C ASP A 51 2.44 1.58 -13.95
N PRO A 52 3.63 1.82 -13.42
CA PRO A 52 4.47 2.95 -13.81
C PRO A 52 5.26 2.73 -15.11
N GLY A 53 5.20 1.56 -15.75
CA GLY A 53 6.04 1.20 -16.89
C GLY A 53 5.87 2.11 -18.12
N THR A 54 4.70 2.72 -18.29
CA THR A 54 4.42 3.66 -19.37
C THR A 54 4.46 5.14 -18.95
N MET A 55 4.75 5.41 -17.69
CA MET A 55 4.77 6.78 -17.16
C MET A 55 6.07 7.50 -17.56
N SER A 56 5.99 8.82 -17.74
CA SER A 56 7.16 9.63 -18.07
C SER A 56 8.17 9.65 -16.91
N PRO A 57 9.43 9.25 -17.13
CA PRO A 57 10.47 9.34 -16.11
C PRO A 57 10.71 10.76 -15.58
N LEU A 58 10.42 11.78 -16.40
CA LEU A 58 10.54 13.19 -16.00
C LEU A 58 9.50 13.62 -14.97
N GLN A 59 8.36 12.92 -14.92
CA GLN A 59 7.27 13.21 -13.97
C GLN A 59 7.29 12.32 -12.74
N HIS A 60 7.65 11.06 -12.90
CA HIS A 60 7.52 10.03 -11.85
C HIS A 60 8.85 9.38 -11.44
N GLY A 61 9.96 9.76 -12.07
CA GLY A 61 11.23 9.08 -11.91
C GLY A 61 11.30 7.77 -12.71
N GLU A 62 12.35 7.02 -12.48
CA GLU A 62 12.58 5.73 -13.14
C GLU A 62 11.70 4.64 -12.52
N VAL A 63 11.40 3.62 -13.32
CA VAL A 63 10.69 2.44 -12.88
C VAL A 63 11.65 1.53 -12.09
N PHE A 64 11.21 1.08 -10.92
CA PHE A 64 11.88 0.06 -10.14
C PHE A 64 11.25 -1.30 -10.42
N VAL A 65 12.07 -2.32 -10.69
CA VAL A 65 11.59 -3.69 -10.97
C VAL A 65 11.99 -4.60 -9.82
N THR A 66 11.01 -5.25 -9.22
CA THR A 66 11.23 -6.22 -8.14
C THR A 66 11.79 -7.54 -8.66
N ASP A 67 12.32 -8.39 -7.79
CA ASP A 67 12.89 -9.69 -8.16
C ASP A 67 11.89 -10.60 -8.89
N ASP A 68 10.60 -10.47 -8.64
CA ASP A 68 9.54 -11.21 -9.32
C ASP A 68 9.09 -10.58 -10.65
N GLY A 69 9.80 -9.53 -11.12
CA GLY A 69 9.57 -8.88 -12.41
C GLY A 69 8.44 -7.86 -12.42
N THR A 70 7.93 -7.45 -11.27
CA THR A 70 6.88 -6.44 -11.19
C THR A 70 7.45 -5.03 -11.34
N GLU A 71 6.93 -4.27 -12.29
CA GLU A 71 7.24 -2.85 -12.46
C GLU A 71 6.54 -2.02 -11.39
N THR A 72 7.30 -1.18 -10.70
CA THR A 72 6.84 -0.43 -9.52
C THR A 72 7.38 0.99 -9.51
N ASP A 73 6.83 1.81 -8.65
CA ASP A 73 7.33 3.15 -8.37
C ASP A 73 8.75 3.12 -7.79
N LEU A 74 9.56 4.13 -8.10
CA LEU A 74 10.96 4.26 -7.65
C LEU A 74 11.11 4.22 -6.13
N ASP A 75 10.12 4.70 -5.39
CA ASP A 75 10.15 4.71 -3.92
C ASP A 75 10.31 3.30 -3.32
N LEU A 76 9.88 2.26 -4.06
CA LEU A 76 10.04 0.89 -3.61
C LEU A 76 11.51 0.47 -3.54
N GLY A 77 12.35 0.98 -4.44
CA GLY A 77 13.80 0.81 -4.36
C GLY A 77 14.40 1.43 -3.09
N HIS A 78 13.83 2.54 -2.62
CA HIS A 78 14.22 3.11 -1.33
C HIS A 78 13.81 2.22 -0.16
N TYR A 79 12.63 1.59 -0.20
CA TYR A 79 12.21 0.66 0.84
C TYR A 79 13.13 -0.55 0.92
N GLU A 80 13.44 -1.20 -0.21
CA GLU A 80 14.40 -2.31 -0.22
C GLU A 80 15.74 -1.90 0.39
N ARG A 81 16.28 -0.76 -0.04
CA ARG A 81 17.57 -0.28 0.43
C ARG A 81 17.61 0.03 1.92
N PHE A 82 16.55 0.67 2.47
CA PHE A 82 16.49 1.03 3.89
C PHE A 82 16.18 -0.15 4.79
N ILE A 83 15.21 -0.97 4.38
CA ILE A 83 14.71 -2.07 5.21
C ILE A 83 15.57 -3.31 5.01
N ASP A 84 16.27 -3.42 3.85
CA ASP A 84 17.09 -4.58 3.50
C ASP A 84 16.23 -5.86 3.44
N GLU A 85 15.11 -5.78 2.70
CA GLU A 85 14.17 -6.86 2.41
C GLU A 85 13.70 -6.71 0.97
N ASN A 86 13.70 -7.81 0.21
CA ASN A 86 13.20 -7.82 -1.16
C ASN A 86 11.69 -7.62 -1.18
N LEU A 87 11.24 -6.78 -2.08
CA LEU A 87 9.83 -6.53 -2.34
C LEU A 87 9.28 -7.49 -3.40
N ASN A 88 7.96 -7.55 -3.51
CA ASN A 88 7.27 -8.45 -4.42
C ASN A 88 6.04 -7.78 -5.06
N LYS A 89 5.31 -8.51 -5.88
CA LYS A 89 4.12 -8.03 -6.62
C LYS A 89 3.01 -7.42 -5.74
N TYR A 90 2.99 -7.68 -4.44
CA TYR A 90 2.04 -7.08 -3.51
C TYR A 90 2.56 -5.78 -2.90
N SER A 91 3.82 -5.43 -3.16
CA SER A 91 4.43 -4.23 -2.58
C SER A 91 3.98 -2.94 -3.24
N ASN A 92 3.43 -3.00 -4.47
CA ASN A 92 2.88 -1.83 -5.15
C ASN A 92 1.49 -2.11 -5.73
N LEU A 93 0.57 -1.19 -5.47
CA LEU A 93 -0.79 -1.25 -5.99
C LEU A 93 -1.23 0.14 -6.44
N THR A 94 -1.66 0.25 -7.70
CA THR A 94 -2.21 1.48 -8.27
C THR A 94 -3.73 1.44 -8.33
N THR A 95 -4.38 2.60 -8.39
CA THR A 95 -5.82 2.68 -8.70
C THR A 95 -6.15 1.94 -9.98
N GLY A 96 -5.36 2.15 -11.05
CA GLY A 96 -5.59 1.47 -12.33
C GLY A 96 -5.59 -0.03 -12.20
N LYS A 97 -4.64 -0.60 -11.48
CA LYS A 97 -4.55 -2.06 -11.25
C LYS A 97 -5.75 -2.59 -10.44
N VAL A 98 -6.20 -1.85 -9.42
CA VAL A 98 -7.39 -2.21 -8.64
C VAL A 98 -8.63 -2.28 -9.54
N TYR A 99 -8.88 -1.22 -10.32
CA TYR A 99 -10.04 -1.18 -11.23
C TYR A 99 -9.94 -2.23 -12.32
N TRP A 100 -8.76 -2.42 -12.91
CA TRP A 100 -8.53 -3.45 -13.91
C TRP A 100 -8.91 -4.84 -13.37
N ASN A 101 -8.47 -5.18 -12.17
CA ASN A 101 -8.78 -6.46 -11.54
C ASN A 101 -10.28 -6.62 -11.28
N VAL A 102 -10.92 -5.60 -10.73
CA VAL A 102 -12.36 -5.63 -10.41
C VAL A 102 -13.20 -5.72 -11.69
N LEU A 103 -12.88 -4.95 -12.73
CA LEU A 103 -13.59 -5.00 -14.01
C LEU A 103 -13.40 -6.35 -14.72
N ASN A 104 -12.22 -6.94 -14.68
CA ASN A 104 -11.99 -8.28 -15.21
C ASN A 104 -12.83 -9.33 -14.46
N LYS A 105 -12.88 -9.27 -13.13
CA LYS A 105 -13.74 -10.15 -12.32
C LYS A 105 -15.22 -9.98 -12.66
N GLU A 106 -15.67 -8.73 -12.88
CA GLU A 106 -17.04 -8.44 -13.33
C GLU A 106 -17.32 -9.09 -14.67
N ARG A 107 -16.46 -8.91 -15.67
CA ARG A 107 -16.61 -9.49 -17.01
C ARG A 107 -16.60 -11.03 -17.00
N GLN A 108 -15.92 -11.63 -16.04
CA GLN A 108 -15.90 -13.08 -15.83
C GLN A 108 -17.10 -13.60 -15.01
N GLY A 109 -18.01 -12.72 -14.60
CA GLY A 109 -19.21 -13.08 -13.85
C GLY A 109 -18.98 -13.35 -12.36
N ALA A 110 -17.84 -12.96 -11.80
CA ALA A 110 -17.49 -13.24 -10.39
C ALA A 110 -18.46 -12.60 -9.39
N TYR A 111 -19.18 -11.56 -9.79
CA TYR A 111 -20.14 -10.86 -8.93
C TYR A 111 -21.61 -11.27 -9.17
N LEU A 112 -21.86 -12.29 -9.98
CA LEU A 112 -23.18 -12.89 -10.20
C LEU A 112 -24.29 -11.87 -10.55
N GLY A 113 -23.96 -10.83 -11.33
CA GLY A 113 -24.90 -9.79 -11.74
C GLY A 113 -25.17 -8.70 -10.69
N GLN A 114 -24.44 -8.70 -9.58
CA GLN A 114 -24.54 -7.62 -8.60
C GLN A 114 -24.00 -6.31 -9.16
N THR A 115 -24.53 -5.18 -8.71
CA THR A 115 -23.96 -3.87 -9.00
C THR A 115 -22.59 -3.74 -8.34
N VAL A 116 -21.55 -3.52 -9.15
CA VAL A 116 -20.17 -3.32 -8.65
C VAL A 116 -20.00 -1.86 -8.26
N GLN A 117 -19.54 -1.62 -7.04
CA GLN A 117 -19.40 -0.30 -6.42
C GLN A 117 -18.03 -0.12 -5.79
N ILE A 118 -17.68 1.11 -5.45
CA ILE A 118 -16.44 1.41 -4.72
C ILE A 118 -16.40 0.62 -3.40
N ILE A 119 -17.48 0.69 -2.64
CA ILE A 119 -17.69 -0.12 -1.44
C ILE A 119 -18.80 -1.13 -1.77
N PRO A 120 -18.56 -2.44 -1.63
CA PRO A 120 -17.37 -3.08 -1.06
C PRO A 120 -16.30 -3.52 -2.08
N HIS A 121 -16.54 -3.45 -3.40
CA HIS A 121 -15.76 -4.21 -4.37
C HIS A 121 -14.33 -3.68 -4.55
N ILE A 122 -14.18 -2.36 -4.73
CA ILE A 122 -12.86 -1.70 -4.86
C ILE A 122 -12.12 -1.76 -3.51
N THR A 123 -12.81 -1.45 -2.41
CA THR A 123 -12.18 -1.51 -1.07
C THR A 123 -11.75 -2.92 -0.70
N ASN A 124 -12.53 -3.95 -1.05
CA ASN A 124 -12.15 -5.34 -0.82
C ASN A 124 -10.95 -5.78 -1.66
N GLU A 125 -10.85 -5.30 -2.91
CA GLU A 125 -9.67 -5.56 -3.75
C GLU A 125 -8.41 -4.94 -3.12
N ILE A 126 -8.49 -3.70 -2.66
CA ILE A 126 -7.37 -3.03 -1.97
C ILE A 126 -6.98 -3.79 -0.69
N LYS A 127 -7.95 -4.15 0.15
CA LYS A 127 -7.71 -4.93 1.37
C LYS A 127 -7.05 -6.27 1.07
N SER A 128 -7.45 -6.93 -0.03
CA SER A 128 -6.84 -8.20 -0.42
C SER A 128 -5.33 -8.09 -0.65
N TYR A 129 -4.86 -6.99 -1.24
CA TYR A 129 -3.42 -6.74 -1.42
C TYR A 129 -2.71 -6.53 -0.08
N ILE A 130 -3.33 -5.82 0.86
CA ILE A 130 -2.77 -5.60 2.20
C ILE A 130 -2.64 -6.95 2.93
N TYR A 131 -3.66 -7.78 2.90
CA TYR A 131 -3.64 -9.09 3.56
C TYR A 131 -2.71 -10.09 2.85
N ASN A 132 -2.66 -10.05 1.52
CA ASN A 132 -1.75 -10.90 0.75
C ASN A 132 -0.29 -10.55 0.99
N MET A 133 0.04 -9.27 1.25
CA MET A 133 1.38 -8.89 1.67
C MET A 133 1.76 -9.59 2.98
N ALA A 134 0.88 -9.56 3.98
CA ALA A 134 1.12 -10.22 5.26
C ALA A 134 1.29 -11.73 5.09
N SER A 135 0.36 -12.39 4.38
CA SER A 135 0.34 -13.86 4.24
C SER A 135 1.49 -14.37 3.37
N SER A 136 1.84 -13.70 2.28
CA SER A 136 2.90 -14.13 1.36
C SER A 136 4.29 -13.98 1.96
N THR A 137 4.49 -12.98 2.82
CA THR A 137 5.78 -12.73 3.45
C THR A 137 5.91 -13.37 4.83
N GLY A 138 4.81 -13.66 5.50
CA GLY A 138 4.81 -14.06 6.92
C GLY A 138 5.39 -12.98 7.83
N ALA A 139 5.17 -11.71 7.47
CA ALA A 139 5.69 -10.57 8.21
C ALA A 139 5.01 -10.40 9.58
N ASP A 140 5.78 -9.93 10.55
CA ASP A 140 5.28 -9.52 11.85
C ASP A 140 4.58 -8.18 11.76
N VAL A 141 5.11 -7.31 10.89
CA VAL A 141 4.60 -5.97 10.65
C VAL A 141 4.55 -5.69 9.15
N VAL A 142 3.40 -5.23 8.67
CA VAL A 142 3.23 -4.68 7.32
C VAL A 142 3.10 -3.17 7.43
N ILE A 143 3.99 -2.44 6.75
CA ILE A 143 3.95 -0.98 6.66
C ILE A 143 3.40 -0.63 5.29
N THR A 144 2.25 0.02 5.25
CA THR A 144 1.59 0.45 4.02
C THR A 144 1.58 1.98 3.95
N GLU A 145 2.29 2.54 2.97
CA GLU A 145 2.22 3.96 2.64
C GLU A 145 1.09 4.22 1.65
N ILE A 146 0.27 5.23 1.92
CA ILE A 146 -0.71 5.75 0.97
C ILE A 146 -0.08 6.92 0.22
N GLY A 147 0.07 6.76 -1.09
CA GLY A 147 0.56 7.81 -2.00
C GLY A 147 -0.42 8.98 -2.11
N GLY A 148 0.06 10.09 -2.65
CA GLY A 148 -0.72 11.32 -2.78
C GLY A 148 -0.99 12.01 -1.45
N THR A 149 -2.00 12.87 -1.44
CA THR A 149 -2.46 13.59 -0.24
C THR A 149 -3.85 13.10 0.19
N THR A 150 -4.19 13.25 1.45
CA THR A 150 -5.50 12.80 1.97
C THR A 150 -6.67 13.62 1.42
N GLY A 151 -6.40 14.77 0.80
CA GLY A 151 -7.41 15.61 0.13
C GLY A 151 -7.71 15.20 -1.31
N ASP A 152 -6.89 14.34 -1.90
CA ASP A 152 -7.05 13.91 -3.29
C ASP A 152 -8.23 12.92 -3.40
N ILE A 153 -9.11 13.17 -4.38
CA ILE A 153 -10.30 12.31 -4.57
C ILE A 153 -9.91 10.87 -4.92
N GLU A 154 -8.80 10.69 -5.62
CA GLU A 154 -8.27 9.39 -6.01
C GLU A 154 -7.81 8.56 -4.81
N SER A 155 -7.44 9.21 -3.72
CA SER A 155 -6.98 8.54 -2.49
C SER A 155 -8.12 7.99 -1.64
N GLN A 156 -9.36 8.45 -1.83
CA GLN A 156 -10.48 8.10 -0.95
C GLN A 156 -10.75 6.61 -0.82
N PRO A 157 -10.73 5.79 -1.90
CA PRO A 157 -10.93 4.34 -1.76
C PRO A 157 -9.85 3.66 -0.94
N PHE A 158 -8.60 4.13 -1.02
CA PHE A 158 -7.49 3.61 -0.22
C PHE A 158 -7.65 3.98 1.26
N LEU A 159 -8.02 5.22 1.56
CA LEU A 159 -8.27 5.67 2.94
C LEU A 159 -9.43 4.90 3.57
N GLU A 160 -10.51 4.67 2.81
CA GLU A 160 -11.62 3.84 3.28
C GLU A 160 -11.21 2.39 3.49
N ALA A 161 -10.40 1.81 2.60
CA ALA A 161 -9.91 0.44 2.75
C ALA A 161 -9.07 0.27 4.02
N ILE A 162 -8.12 1.15 4.29
CA ILE A 162 -7.29 1.06 5.51
C ILE A 162 -8.10 1.31 6.77
N ARG A 163 -9.13 2.18 6.72
CA ARG A 163 -10.07 2.35 7.83
C ARG A 163 -10.81 1.04 8.14
N GLN A 164 -11.27 0.32 7.09
CA GLN A 164 -11.91 -0.99 7.24
C GLN A 164 -10.95 -2.03 7.81
N VAL A 165 -9.69 -2.08 7.34
CA VAL A 165 -8.66 -2.97 7.92
C VAL A 165 -8.50 -2.69 9.41
N GLY A 166 -8.46 -1.42 9.81
CA GLY A 166 -8.37 -1.03 11.23
C GLY A 166 -9.54 -1.52 12.08
N LEU A 167 -10.75 -1.57 11.51
CA LEU A 167 -11.92 -2.14 12.19
C LEU A 167 -11.89 -3.66 12.25
N GLU A 168 -11.48 -4.31 11.16
CA GLU A 168 -11.44 -5.77 11.04
C GLU A 168 -10.34 -6.40 11.90
N GLN A 169 -9.16 -5.76 11.98
CA GLN A 169 -8.01 -6.27 12.72
C GLN A 169 -7.97 -5.82 14.19
N GLY A 170 -8.71 -4.78 14.53
CA GLY A 170 -8.72 -4.21 15.87
C GLY A 170 -7.61 -3.19 16.13
N LYS A 171 -7.84 -2.34 17.11
CA LYS A 171 -6.93 -1.22 17.43
C LYS A 171 -5.55 -1.68 17.92
N GLU A 172 -5.49 -2.84 18.55
CA GLU A 172 -4.25 -3.45 19.04
C GLU A 172 -3.34 -3.95 17.91
N ASN A 173 -3.88 -4.13 16.71
CA ASN A 173 -3.15 -4.64 15.55
C ASN A 173 -2.93 -3.59 14.47
N CYS A 174 -3.45 -2.38 14.62
CA CYS A 174 -3.33 -1.31 13.62
C CYS A 174 -2.84 -0.01 14.23
N CYS A 175 -1.90 0.63 13.54
CA CYS A 175 -1.39 1.96 13.85
C CYS A 175 -1.52 2.87 12.62
N PHE A 176 -2.01 4.09 12.80
CA PHE A 176 -2.13 5.10 11.76
C PHE A 176 -1.17 6.24 12.04
N ILE A 177 -0.28 6.53 11.09
CA ILE A 177 0.68 7.63 11.15
C ILE A 177 0.29 8.64 10.08
N HIS A 178 -0.02 9.86 10.50
CA HIS A 178 -0.35 10.94 9.59
C HIS A 178 0.77 11.98 9.58
N VAL A 179 1.49 12.05 8.45
CA VAL A 179 2.64 12.97 8.28
C VAL A 179 2.12 14.30 7.78
N VAL A 180 2.33 15.35 8.56
CA VAL A 180 1.86 16.71 8.26
C VAL A 180 2.97 17.74 8.48
N LEU A 181 2.86 18.87 7.78
CA LEU A 181 3.63 20.05 8.11
C LEU A 181 2.96 20.74 9.30
N VAL A 182 3.69 20.89 10.38
CA VAL A 182 3.25 21.72 11.52
C VAL A 182 3.89 23.08 11.35
N PRO A 183 3.12 24.14 10.98
CA PRO A 183 3.68 25.48 10.89
C PRO A 183 4.09 25.97 12.28
N TYR A 184 5.23 26.63 12.32
CA TYR A 184 5.80 27.23 13.54
C TYR A 184 5.32 28.68 13.69
#